data_6b0ca56e02f9ad5696fd620535f3bfcd
#
_entry.id   6b0ca56e02f9ad5696fd620535f3bfcd
#
_cell.length_a   1.000
_cell.length_b   1.000
_cell.length_c   1.000
_cell.angle_alpha   90.00
_cell.angle_beta   90.00
_cell.angle_gamma   90.00
#
_symmetry.space_group_name_H-M   'P 1'
#
loop_
_entity.id
_entity.type
_entity.pdbx_description
1 polymer ?
#
loop_
_entity_poly.entity_id
_entity_poly.type
_entity_poly.pdbx_seq_one_letter_code
_entity_poly.pdbx_strand_id
1 'polypeptide(L)'
;FLFDLGIACENEPFKKLINQGMIQDRSNFVYRIKETNTFVSLNLKDQYDVTPIHVDVNIVSNDVLDMEAFRNWNPEYKTAEFILEDGKYVCGWAVEKMSKSMYNVVNPDVIVEKFGADTLRLYEMFLGPLEQSKPWDTNGIDGVHRFLRKLWGLFYTNDDKLQVTDTEATAEELKSLHKLIKKITFDIEHFSFNTSV
;
A
#
# COMPACT_ATOMS: atom_id res chain seq x y z
N PHE A 1 23.33 -28.80 -9.07
CA PHE A 1 23.52 -28.66 -10.53
C PHE A 1 24.57 -27.62 -10.88
N LEU A 2 24.39 -26.33 -10.53
CA LEU A 2 25.41 -25.26 -10.83
C LEU A 2 26.72 -25.48 -10.07
N PHE A 3 26.67 -25.99 -8.85
CA PHE A 3 27.83 -26.37 -8.06
C PHE A 3 28.58 -27.53 -8.72
N ASP A 4 27.88 -28.59 -9.15
CA ASP A 4 28.49 -29.76 -9.80
C ASP A 4 29.18 -29.39 -11.13
N LEU A 5 28.69 -28.34 -11.79
CA LEU A 5 29.30 -27.78 -13.01
C LEU A 5 30.46 -26.81 -12.72
N GLY A 6 30.79 -26.54 -11.45
CA GLY A 6 31.81 -25.60 -11.05
C GLY A 6 31.50 -24.12 -11.32
N ILE A 7 30.22 -23.80 -11.59
CA ILE A 7 29.77 -22.42 -11.87
C ILE A 7 29.46 -21.69 -10.55
N ALA A 8 28.90 -22.38 -9.56
CA ALA A 8 28.67 -21.85 -8.22
C ALA A 8 29.72 -22.38 -7.24
N CYS A 9 30.18 -21.52 -6.31
CA CYS A 9 31.17 -21.89 -5.29
C CYS A 9 30.58 -22.65 -4.09
N GLU A 10 29.27 -22.62 -3.93
CA GLU A 10 28.54 -23.25 -2.82
C GLU A 10 27.45 -24.19 -3.33
N ASN A 11 27.27 -25.32 -2.66
CA ASN A 11 26.21 -26.29 -2.99
C ASN A 11 24.83 -25.72 -2.66
N GLU A 12 24.69 -25.06 -1.51
CA GLU A 12 23.47 -24.39 -1.08
C GLU A 12 23.76 -22.89 -0.86
N PRO A 13 23.60 -22.04 -1.89
CA PRO A 13 23.96 -20.63 -1.82
C PRO A 13 23.03 -19.81 -0.92
N PHE A 14 21.86 -20.35 -0.56
CA PHE A 14 20.86 -19.64 0.25
C PHE A 14 20.69 -20.34 1.61
N LYS A 15 20.83 -19.57 2.68
CA LYS A 15 20.67 -20.07 4.06
C LYS A 15 19.20 -20.13 4.50
N LYS A 16 18.35 -19.29 3.90
CA LYS A 16 16.93 -19.17 4.29
C LYS A 16 16.08 -18.72 3.10
N LEU A 17 14.94 -19.34 2.93
CA LEU A 17 13.87 -18.88 2.05
C LEU A 17 12.80 -18.17 2.89
N ILE A 18 12.42 -16.97 2.48
CA ILE A 18 11.33 -16.22 3.10
C ILE A 18 10.28 -15.96 2.03
N ASN A 19 9.10 -16.52 2.22
CA ASN A 19 7.97 -16.26 1.36
C ASN A 19 7.26 -15.00 1.86
N GLN A 20 7.47 -13.89 1.15
CA GLN A 20 6.81 -12.63 1.47
C GLN A 20 5.31 -12.70 1.20
N GLY A 21 4.52 -12.10 2.10
CA GLY A 21 3.12 -11.84 1.86
C GLY A 21 2.91 -10.79 0.76
N MET A 22 1.74 -10.81 0.14
CA MET A 22 1.39 -9.83 -0.89
C MET A 22 0.85 -8.56 -0.27
N ILE A 23 1.18 -7.42 -0.88
CA ILE A 23 0.45 -6.18 -0.63
C ILE A 23 -0.84 -6.25 -1.46
N GLN A 24 -1.96 -6.05 -0.78
CA GLN A 24 -3.30 -6.08 -1.34
C GLN A 24 -3.87 -4.67 -1.31
N ASP A 25 -4.84 -4.41 -2.18
CA ASP A 25 -5.62 -3.17 -2.10
C ASP A 25 -7.10 -3.44 -2.33
N ARG A 26 -7.88 -2.43 -2.06
CA ARG A 26 -9.31 -2.45 -2.28
C ARG A 26 -9.61 -2.40 -3.77
N SER A 27 -10.33 -3.41 -4.27
CA SER A 27 -10.98 -3.36 -5.58
C SER A 27 -12.41 -2.86 -5.43
N ASN A 28 -12.88 -2.08 -6.37
CA ASN A 28 -14.26 -1.67 -6.45
C ASN A 28 -14.98 -2.35 -7.61
N PHE A 29 -16.26 -2.59 -7.44
CA PHE A 29 -17.09 -3.29 -8.42
C PHE A 29 -18.32 -2.47 -8.78
N VAL A 30 -18.62 -2.46 -10.08
CA VAL A 30 -19.94 -2.08 -10.61
C VAL A 30 -20.65 -3.34 -11.08
N TYR A 31 -21.97 -3.34 -11.06
CA TYR A 31 -22.79 -4.52 -11.38
C TYR A 31 -23.58 -4.26 -12.65
N ARG A 32 -23.16 -4.87 -13.75
CA ARG A 32 -23.80 -4.76 -15.05
C ARG A 32 -24.94 -5.78 -15.16
N ILE A 33 -26.14 -5.35 -15.50
CA ILE A 33 -27.23 -6.25 -15.85
C ILE A 33 -26.88 -6.96 -17.14
N LYS A 34 -26.97 -8.29 -17.17
CA LYS A 34 -26.59 -9.10 -18.32
C LYS A 34 -27.25 -8.62 -19.61
N GLU A 35 -26.51 -8.68 -20.69
CA GLU A 35 -26.94 -8.34 -22.05
C GLU A 35 -27.40 -6.86 -22.21
N THR A 36 -27.11 -6.00 -21.26
CA THR A 36 -27.46 -4.58 -21.32
C THR A 36 -26.24 -3.69 -21.09
N ASN A 37 -26.39 -2.36 -21.24
CA ASN A 37 -25.42 -1.36 -20.78
C ASN A 37 -25.94 -0.59 -19.56
N THR A 38 -26.75 -1.28 -18.72
CA THR A 38 -27.32 -0.73 -17.49
C THR A 38 -26.59 -1.30 -16.28
N PHE A 39 -26.23 -0.44 -15.35
CA PHE A 39 -25.49 -0.77 -14.13
C PHE A 39 -26.39 -0.50 -12.92
N VAL A 40 -26.42 -1.43 -11.98
CA VAL A 40 -27.26 -1.35 -10.79
C VAL A 40 -26.39 -1.20 -9.53
N SER A 41 -26.82 -0.30 -8.64
CA SER A 41 -26.14 -0.03 -7.37
C SER A 41 -26.12 -1.26 -6.45
N LEU A 42 -25.13 -1.34 -5.57
CA LEU A 42 -24.78 -2.50 -4.74
C LEU A 42 -25.98 -3.14 -4.04
N ASN A 43 -26.80 -2.36 -3.32
CA ASN A 43 -27.88 -2.93 -2.51
C ASN A 43 -29.11 -3.34 -3.34
N LEU A 44 -29.17 -2.95 -4.60
CA LEU A 44 -30.25 -3.30 -5.53
C LEU A 44 -29.89 -4.49 -6.43
N LYS A 45 -28.63 -4.93 -6.44
CA LYS A 45 -28.10 -5.94 -7.36
C LYS A 45 -28.83 -7.28 -7.32
N ASP A 46 -29.30 -7.69 -6.14
CA ASP A 46 -29.95 -8.99 -5.94
C ASP A 46 -31.35 -9.08 -6.60
N GLN A 47 -31.85 -7.94 -7.11
CA GLN A 47 -33.12 -7.87 -7.87
C GLN A 47 -32.93 -8.15 -9.38
N TYR A 48 -31.66 -8.27 -9.83
CA TYR A 48 -31.28 -8.39 -11.24
C TYR A 48 -30.27 -9.50 -11.45
N ASP A 49 -30.23 -10.06 -12.66
CA ASP A 49 -29.14 -10.97 -13.05
C ASP A 49 -27.94 -10.12 -13.51
N VAL A 50 -26.93 -10.00 -12.64
CA VAL A 50 -25.81 -9.08 -12.82
C VAL A 50 -24.48 -9.79 -12.94
N THR A 51 -23.53 -9.15 -13.63
CA THR A 51 -22.12 -9.50 -13.68
C THR A 51 -21.31 -8.40 -12.99
N PRO A 52 -20.51 -8.71 -11.95
CA PRO A 52 -19.58 -7.75 -11.34
C PRO A 52 -18.44 -7.44 -12.30
N ILE A 53 -18.09 -6.16 -12.42
CA ILE A 53 -16.97 -5.67 -13.23
C ILE A 53 -16.11 -4.79 -12.34
N HIS A 54 -14.79 -5.04 -12.33
CA HIS A 54 -13.83 -4.18 -11.66
C HIS A 54 -13.81 -2.79 -12.27
N VAL A 55 -13.72 -1.79 -11.45
CA VAL A 55 -13.67 -0.38 -11.85
C VAL A 55 -12.46 0.30 -11.22
N ASP A 56 -11.90 1.28 -11.95
CA ASP A 56 -10.74 2.03 -11.48
C ASP A 56 -11.04 2.71 -10.13
N VAL A 57 -10.21 2.43 -9.15
CA VAL A 57 -10.35 2.98 -7.78
C VAL A 57 -10.31 4.50 -7.75
N ASN A 58 -9.67 5.14 -8.74
CA ASN A 58 -9.54 6.59 -8.81
C ASN A 58 -10.85 7.30 -9.21
N ILE A 59 -11.84 6.58 -9.76
CA ILE A 59 -13.16 7.13 -10.09
C ILE A 59 -14.25 6.72 -9.08
N VAL A 60 -13.83 6.19 -7.93
CA VAL A 60 -14.71 5.84 -6.80
C VAL A 60 -14.27 6.60 -5.56
N SER A 61 -15.18 7.28 -4.90
CA SER A 61 -14.92 8.02 -3.67
C SER A 61 -15.95 7.68 -2.60
N ASN A 62 -15.48 7.19 -1.43
CA ASN A 62 -16.35 6.74 -0.34
C ASN A 62 -17.45 5.79 -0.83
N ASP A 63 -17.07 4.80 -1.65
CA ASP A 63 -17.94 3.81 -2.29
C ASP A 63 -18.91 4.37 -3.34
N VAL A 64 -18.89 5.65 -3.62
CA VAL A 64 -19.73 6.29 -4.64
C VAL A 64 -18.96 6.43 -5.94
N LEU A 65 -19.54 5.93 -7.03
CA LEU A 65 -18.99 6.02 -8.38
C LEU A 65 -19.17 7.44 -8.94
N ASP A 66 -18.10 7.99 -9.53
CA ASP A 66 -18.21 9.10 -10.47
C ASP A 66 -18.72 8.55 -11.81
N MET A 67 -20.02 8.72 -12.06
CA MET A 67 -20.70 8.19 -13.25
C MET A 67 -20.23 8.85 -14.56
N GLU A 68 -19.80 10.11 -14.53
CA GLU A 68 -19.28 10.79 -15.71
C GLU A 68 -17.85 10.30 -16.03
N ALA A 69 -17.01 10.19 -15.02
CA ALA A 69 -15.69 9.59 -15.17
C ALA A 69 -15.78 8.15 -15.67
N PHE A 70 -16.76 7.36 -15.18
CA PHE A 70 -16.99 5.99 -15.64
C PHE A 70 -17.39 5.92 -17.11
N ARG A 71 -18.30 6.78 -17.59
CA ARG A 71 -18.65 6.85 -19.00
C ARG A 71 -17.48 7.22 -19.90
N ASN A 72 -16.55 8.00 -19.40
CA ASN A 72 -15.35 8.43 -20.14
C ASN A 72 -14.18 7.47 -20.00
N TRP A 73 -14.20 6.57 -19.02
CA TRP A 73 -13.14 5.63 -18.74
C TRP A 73 -12.96 4.55 -19.81
N ASN A 74 -14.09 4.05 -20.36
CA ASN A 74 -14.07 3.08 -21.46
C ASN A 74 -15.13 3.44 -22.51
N PRO A 75 -14.79 3.43 -23.80
CA PRO A 75 -15.76 3.71 -24.89
C PRO A 75 -17.02 2.86 -24.84
N GLU A 76 -16.94 1.63 -24.35
CA GLU A 76 -18.08 0.72 -24.16
C GLU A 76 -19.14 1.29 -23.20
N TYR A 77 -18.72 2.09 -22.22
CA TYR A 77 -19.60 2.61 -21.16
C TYR A 77 -20.15 4.01 -21.45
N LYS A 78 -19.85 4.57 -22.62
CA LYS A 78 -20.29 5.92 -23.00
C LYS A 78 -21.79 6.14 -22.89
N THR A 79 -22.57 5.10 -23.16
CA THR A 79 -24.04 5.10 -23.07
C THR A 79 -24.57 4.37 -21.84
N ALA A 80 -23.73 4.22 -20.80
CA ALA A 80 -24.12 3.51 -19.60
C ALA A 80 -25.28 4.20 -18.88
N GLU A 81 -26.30 3.42 -18.53
CA GLU A 81 -27.42 3.82 -17.68
C GLU A 81 -27.21 3.29 -16.26
N PHE A 82 -27.76 3.98 -15.26
CA PHE A 82 -27.54 3.63 -13.86
C PHE A 82 -28.84 3.55 -13.09
N ILE A 83 -29.03 2.47 -12.35
CA ILE A 83 -30.09 2.32 -11.36
C ILE A 83 -29.47 2.67 -9.99
N LEU A 84 -29.93 3.77 -9.42
CA LEU A 84 -29.30 4.44 -8.29
C LEU A 84 -30.02 4.14 -6.96
N GLU A 85 -29.26 4.28 -5.86
CA GLU A 85 -29.77 4.33 -4.49
C GLU A 85 -29.68 5.78 -3.99
N ASP A 86 -30.80 6.36 -3.62
CA ASP A 86 -30.89 7.75 -3.13
C ASP A 86 -30.12 8.76 -4.00
N GLY A 87 -30.18 8.58 -5.32
CA GLY A 87 -29.52 9.44 -6.30
C GLY A 87 -28.01 9.21 -6.45
N LYS A 88 -27.44 8.15 -5.84
CA LYS A 88 -26.03 7.78 -5.93
C LYS A 88 -25.87 6.36 -6.45
N TYR A 89 -24.75 6.11 -7.10
CA TYR A 89 -24.34 4.76 -7.45
C TYR A 89 -23.32 4.26 -6.42
N VAL A 90 -23.70 3.27 -5.64
CA VAL A 90 -22.83 2.65 -4.62
C VAL A 90 -22.15 1.43 -5.21
N CYS A 91 -20.81 1.41 -5.19
CA CYS A 91 -19.99 0.30 -5.64
C CYS A 91 -19.88 -0.81 -4.57
N GLY A 92 -19.73 -2.05 -5.02
CA GLY A 92 -19.19 -3.10 -4.16
C GLY A 92 -17.68 -2.96 -3.99
N TRP A 93 -17.13 -3.70 -3.03
CA TRP A 93 -15.69 -3.74 -2.82
C TRP A 93 -15.21 -5.07 -2.24
N ALA A 94 -13.94 -5.39 -2.47
CA ALA A 94 -13.23 -6.49 -1.83
C ALA A 94 -11.74 -6.13 -1.69
N VAL A 95 -11.06 -6.76 -0.73
CA VAL A 95 -9.60 -6.66 -0.62
C VAL A 95 -8.99 -7.77 -1.47
N GLU A 96 -8.22 -7.40 -2.48
CA GLU A 96 -7.66 -8.31 -3.47
C GLU A 96 -6.19 -8.00 -3.72
N LYS A 97 -5.50 -8.92 -4.40
CA LYS A 97 -4.14 -8.67 -4.88
C LYS A 97 -4.13 -7.46 -5.82
N MET A 98 -3.20 -6.54 -5.64
CA MET A 98 -2.98 -5.45 -6.59
C MET A 98 -2.66 -5.97 -7.98
N SER A 99 -3.41 -5.55 -8.98
CA SER A 99 -3.25 -5.94 -10.37
C SER A 99 -3.78 -4.86 -11.30
N LYS A 100 -3.09 -4.63 -12.40
CA LYS A 100 -3.56 -3.70 -13.45
C LYS A 100 -4.92 -4.10 -14.01
N SER A 101 -5.21 -5.41 -14.10
CA SER A 101 -6.50 -5.92 -14.57
C SER A 101 -7.65 -5.74 -13.57
N MET A 102 -7.33 -5.49 -12.31
CA MET A 102 -8.31 -5.20 -11.24
C MET A 102 -8.45 -3.70 -10.97
N TYR A 103 -7.65 -2.88 -11.65
CA TYR A 103 -7.66 -1.41 -11.54
C TYR A 103 -7.52 -0.89 -10.09
N ASN A 104 -6.78 -1.62 -9.26
CA ASN A 104 -6.56 -1.33 -7.84
C ASN A 104 -5.07 -1.12 -7.51
N VAL A 105 -4.29 -0.63 -8.47
CA VAL A 105 -2.85 -0.41 -8.30
C VAL A 105 -2.59 0.99 -7.78
N VAL A 106 -1.87 1.09 -6.67
CA VAL A 106 -1.27 2.34 -6.22
C VAL A 106 0.00 2.60 -7.02
N ASN A 107 0.08 3.78 -7.64
CA ASN A 107 1.28 4.17 -8.40
C ASN A 107 2.36 4.68 -7.43
N PRO A 108 3.53 3.99 -7.35
CA PRO A 108 4.63 4.41 -6.48
C PRO A 108 5.14 5.82 -6.79
N ASP A 109 5.14 6.25 -8.07
CA ASP A 109 5.64 7.56 -8.46
C ASP A 109 4.82 8.69 -7.82
N VAL A 110 3.49 8.54 -7.76
CA VAL A 110 2.58 9.50 -7.09
C VAL A 110 2.87 9.58 -5.59
N ILE A 111 3.14 8.44 -4.96
CA ILE A 111 3.48 8.38 -3.54
C ILE A 111 4.85 9.01 -3.28
N VAL A 112 5.83 8.72 -4.12
CA VAL A 112 7.18 9.31 -4.02
C VAL A 112 7.14 10.82 -4.22
N GLU A 113 6.37 11.31 -5.19
CA GLU A 113 6.21 12.75 -5.43
C GLU A 113 5.58 13.47 -4.21
N LYS A 114 4.61 12.84 -3.58
CA LYS A 114 3.88 13.42 -2.44
C LYS A 114 4.63 13.32 -1.11
N PHE A 115 5.26 12.18 -0.84
CA PHE A 115 5.80 11.85 0.49
C PHE A 115 7.31 11.61 0.51
N GLY A 116 7.95 11.46 -0.65
CA GLY A 116 9.35 11.09 -0.77
C GLY A 116 9.60 9.58 -0.76
N ALA A 117 10.69 9.16 -1.42
CA ALA A 117 11.05 7.75 -1.57
C ALA A 117 11.36 7.06 -0.23
N ASP A 118 12.00 7.77 0.71
CA ASP A 118 12.33 7.21 2.03
C ASP A 118 11.08 6.89 2.83
N THR A 119 10.05 7.75 2.73
CA THR A 119 8.76 7.51 3.38
C THR A 119 8.09 6.26 2.82
N LEU A 120 8.05 6.10 1.50
CA LEU A 120 7.47 4.92 0.85
C LEU A 120 8.19 3.64 1.32
N ARG A 121 9.52 3.61 1.21
CA ARG A 121 10.34 2.45 1.59
C ARG A 121 10.17 2.06 3.05
N LEU A 122 10.18 3.05 3.95
CA LEU A 122 10.00 2.80 5.37
C LEU A 122 8.58 2.33 5.68
N TYR A 123 7.59 2.87 4.97
CA TYR A 123 6.19 2.45 5.12
C TYR A 123 5.95 1.01 4.67
N GLU A 124 6.56 0.57 3.57
CA GLU A 124 6.49 -0.82 3.11
C GLU A 124 7.02 -1.80 4.16
N MET A 125 8.10 -1.44 4.86
CA MET A 125 8.62 -2.24 5.97
C MET A 125 7.71 -2.20 7.20
N PHE A 126 7.05 -1.07 7.46
CA PHE A 126 6.17 -0.87 8.62
C PHE A 126 4.83 -1.61 8.52
N LEU A 127 4.29 -1.84 7.32
CA LEU A 127 2.94 -2.35 7.07
C LEU A 127 2.56 -3.61 7.88
N GLY A 128 3.52 -4.44 8.26
CA GLY A 128 3.27 -5.63 9.08
C GLY A 128 4.32 -6.73 8.88
N PRO A 129 4.14 -7.91 9.49
CA PRO A 129 5.07 -9.03 9.37
C PRO A 129 5.32 -9.40 7.90
N LEU A 130 6.59 -9.68 7.55
CA LEU A 130 7.00 -9.88 6.16
C LEU A 130 6.26 -11.01 5.45
N GLU A 131 5.93 -12.09 6.15
CA GLU A 131 5.29 -13.29 5.58
C GLU A 131 3.77 -13.17 5.42
N GLN A 132 3.15 -12.11 5.98
CA GLN A 132 1.71 -11.92 5.92
C GLN A 132 1.30 -11.00 4.78
N SER A 133 0.20 -11.33 4.11
CA SER A 133 -0.45 -10.41 3.18
C SER A 133 -1.08 -9.24 3.95
N LYS A 134 -1.00 -8.04 3.38
CA LYS A 134 -1.38 -6.79 4.04
C LYS A 134 -2.14 -5.90 3.08
N PRO A 135 -3.25 -5.29 3.53
CA PRO A 135 -3.90 -4.24 2.74
C PRO A 135 -3.03 -2.97 2.75
N TRP A 136 -2.94 -2.32 1.62
CA TRP A 136 -2.39 -0.97 1.51
C TRP A 136 -3.35 0.02 2.16
N ASP A 137 -2.79 0.95 2.94
CA ASP A 137 -3.54 2.08 3.51
C ASP A 137 -2.77 3.37 3.26
N THR A 138 -3.24 4.16 2.29
CA THR A 138 -2.62 5.44 1.95
C THR A 138 -2.61 6.42 3.13
N ASN A 139 -3.56 6.33 4.07
CA ASN A 139 -3.60 7.20 5.24
C ASN A 139 -2.51 6.84 6.28
N GLY A 140 -2.12 5.57 6.34
CA GLY A 140 -1.08 5.11 7.26
C GLY A 140 0.31 5.69 6.96
N ILE A 141 0.58 6.07 5.71
CA ILE A 141 1.88 6.62 5.29
C ILE A 141 2.20 7.97 5.94
N ASP A 142 1.19 8.76 6.29
CA ASP A 142 1.36 10.05 6.98
C ASP A 142 2.08 9.90 8.33
N GLY A 143 1.87 8.78 9.03
CA GLY A 143 2.53 8.48 10.29
C GLY A 143 4.04 8.38 10.12
N VAL A 144 4.46 7.62 9.12
CA VAL A 144 5.88 7.41 8.78
C VAL A 144 6.52 8.71 8.27
N HIS A 145 5.81 9.45 7.41
CA HIS A 145 6.28 10.74 6.91
C HIS A 145 6.53 11.73 8.05
N ARG A 146 5.61 11.84 9.01
CA ARG A 146 5.78 12.69 10.20
C ARG A 146 6.93 12.24 11.09
N PHE A 147 7.15 10.93 11.21
CA PHE A 147 8.30 10.40 11.93
C PHE A 147 9.62 10.85 11.29
N LEU A 148 9.78 10.67 9.99
CA LEU A 148 11.00 11.08 9.26
C LEU A 148 11.24 12.59 9.37
N ARG A 149 10.20 13.41 9.26
CA ARG A 149 10.31 14.87 9.46
C ARG A 149 10.76 15.23 10.88
N LYS A 150 10.24 14.55 11.91
CA LYS A 150 10.68 14.77 13.28
C LYS A 150 12.12 14.32 13.48
N LEU A 151 12.50 13.16 12.92
CA LEU A 151 13.87 12.66 12.97
C LEU A 151 14.84 13.66 12.32
N TRP A 152 14.49 14.19 11.13
CA TRP A 152 15.29 15.23 10.46
C TRP A 152 15.46 16.47 11.34
N GLY A 153 14.38 16.92 11.97
CA GLY A 153 14.40 18.08 12.87
C GLY A 153 15.23 17.90 14.15
N LEU A 154 15.65 16.66 14.50
CA LEU A 154 16.61 16.47 15.60
C LEU A 154 18.04 16.83 15.17
N PHE A 155 18.35 16.73 13.88
CA PHE A 155 19.71 16.95 13.36
C PHE A 155 19.85 18.29 12.67
N TYR A 156 18.79 18.83 12.08
CA TYR A 156 18.84 20.06 11.29
C TYR A 156 17.79 21.07 11.73
N THR A 157 18.18 22.35 11.71
CA THR A 157 17.25 23.46 11.87
C THR A 157 16.40 23.67 10.62
N ASN A 158 15.40 24.55 10.70
CA ASN A 158 14.58 24.93 9.53
C ASN A 158 15.40 25.58 8.40
N ASP A 159 16.60 26.09 8.68
CA ASP A 159 17.53 26.67 7.72
C ASP A 159 18.61 25.66 7.26
N ASP A 160 18.32 24.36 7.40
CA ASP A 160 19.21 23.23 7.04
C ASP A 160 20.61 23.28 7.70
N LYS A 161 20.72 23.91 8.88
CA LYS A 161 21.95 23.91 9.65
C LYS A 161 21.98 22.77 10.63
N LEU A 162 23.09 22.03 10.64
CA LEU A 162 23.35 20.94 11.59
C LEU A 162 23.34 21.47 13.03
N GLN A 163 22.53 20.87 13.89
CA GLN A 163 22.36 21.27 15.30
C GLN A 163 22.81 20.19 16.31
N VAL A 164 23.76 19.36 15.92
CA VAL A 164 24.39 18.41 16.85
C VAL A 164 25.46 19.10 17.67
N THR A 165 25.66 18.63 18.89
CA THR A 165 26.68 19.16 19.82
C THR A 165 27.66 18.05 20.19
N ASP A 166 28.88 18.43 20.58
CA ASP A 166 29.89 17.50 21.07
C ASP A 166 29.76 17.24 22.59
N THR A 167 28.63 17.54 23.17
CA THR A 167 28.35 17.29 24.59
C THR A 167 28.27 15.78 24.82
N GLU A 168 28.94 15.29 25.85
CA GLU A 168 28.82 13.87 26.23
C GLU A 168 27.39 13.51 26.61
N ALA A 169 26.94 12.35 26.11
CA ALA A 169 25.64 11.83 26.40
C ALA A 169 25.54 11.37 27.86
N THR A 170 24.39 11.59 28.47
CA THR A 170 24.10 11.11 29.82
C THR A 170 23.97 9.59 29.85
N ALA A 171 24.14 8.99 31.02
CA ALA A 171 23.99 7.55 31.22
C ALA A 171 22.56 7.06 30.84
N GLU A 172 21.55 7.90 30.99
CA GLU A 172 20.16 7.57 30.62
C GLU A 172 19.92 7.57 29.12
N GLU A 173 20.52 8.52 28.39
CA GLU A 173 20.52 8.58 26.93
C GLU A 173 21.27 7.39 26.33
N LEU A 174 22.47 7.09 26.84
CA LEU A 174 23.24 5.90 26.44
C LEU A 174 22.46 4.60 26.67
N LYS A 175 21.80 4.47 27.82
CA LYS A 175 20.96 3.30 28.13
C LYS A 175 19.80 3.16 27.12
N SER A 176 19.17 4.27 26.75
CA SER A 176 18.07 4.28 25.77
C SER A 176 18.58 3.89 24.38
N LEU A 177 19.71 4.46 23.95
CA LEU A 177 20.35 4.14 22.68
C LEU A 177 20.75 2.66 22.59
N HIS A 178 21.39 2.11 23.62
CA HIS A 178 21.81 0.70 23.59
C HIS A 178 20.64 -0.28 23.64
N LYS A 179 19.53 0.07 24.30
CA LYS A 179 18.28 -0.72 24.22
C LYS A 179 17.70 -0.72 22.82
N LEU A 180 17.71 0.45 22.16
CA LEU A 180 17.23 0.58 20.80
C LEU A 180 18.10 -0.23 19.82
N ILE A 181 19.43 -0.09 19.90
CA ILE A 181 20.36 -0.87 19.08
C ILE A 181 20.10 -2.37 19.24
N LYS A 182 20.02 -2.85 20.49
CA LYS A 182 19.78 -4.27 20.77
C LYS A 182 18.45 -4.76 20.14
N LYS A 183 17.39 -3.96 20.29
CA LYS A 183 16.07 -4.32 19.74
C LYS A 183 16.10 -4.35 18.21
N ILE A 184 16.59 -3.29 17.57
CA ILE A 184 16.60 -3.19 16.10
C ILE A 184 17.50 -4.29 15.50
N THR A 185 18.68 -4.57 16.09
CA THR A 185 19.54 -5.65 15.64
C THR A 185 18.81 -6.99 15.67
N PHE A 186 18.14 -7.29 16.79
CA PHE A 186 17.36 -8.52 16.91
C PHE A 186 16.24 -8.59 15.87
N ASP A 187 15.46 -7.51 15.70
CA ASP A 187 14.34 -7.45 14.77
C ASP A 187 14.81 -7.64 13.30
N ILE A 188 15.93 -7.01 12.91
CA ILE A 188 16.49 -7.15 11.55
C ILE A 188 16.98 -8.57 11.31
N GLU A 189 17.72 -9.17 12.25
CA GLU A 189 18.21 -10.54 12.14
C GLU A 189 17.09 -11.58 12.04
N HIS A 190 15.91 -11.26 12.61
CA HIS A 190 14.71 -12.10 12.59
C HIS A 190 13.69 -11.68 11.53
N PHE A 191 14.02 -10.73 10.66
CA PHE A 191 13.13 -10.21 9.60
C PHE A 191 11.81 -9.59 10.13
N SER A 192 11.83 -9.09 11.36
CA SER A 192 10.69 -8.40 12.00
C SER A 192 10.76 -6.90 11.73
N PHE A 193 10.81 -6.50 10.44
CA PHE A 193 11.04 -5.11 10.04
C PHE A 193 9.95 -4.16 10.55
N ASN A 194 8.72 -4.60 10.62
CA ASN A 194 7.60 -3.79 11.10
C ASN A 194 7.72 -3.38 12.57
N THR A 195 8.49 -4.10 13.37
CA THR A 195 8.74 -3.77 14.77
C THR A 195 10.06 -3.01 14.97
N SER A 196 10.93 -2.98 13.94
CA SER A 196 12.16 -2.18 13.95
C SER A 196 11.90 -0.73 13.54
N VAL A 197 10.83 -0.44 12.80
CA VAL A 197 10.37 0.91 12.44
C VAL A 197 9.54 1.52 13.56
#